data_8c2c47409585e9364f9306f777def3dc
#
_entry.id   8c2c47409585e9364f9306f777def3dc
#
_cell.length_a   1.000
_cell.length_b   1.000
_cell.length_c   1.000
_cell.angle_alpha   90.00
_cell.angle_beta   90.00
_cell.angle_gamma   90.00
#
_symmetry.space_group_name_H-M   'P 1'
#
loop_
_entity.id
_entity.type
_entity.pdbx_description
1 polymer ?
#
loop_
_entity_poly.entity_id
_entity_poly.type
_entity_poly.pdbx_seq_one_letter_code
_entity_poly.pdbx_strand_id
1 'polypeptide(L)'
;AIPAILERISDSDQSAPSTVYAKYLEEIPCHVCGGTKLRKEVLEYKIGGLNYADIESMELTALFSWIQQFSDKRISPSKKEFVEQLVNSILCKLNALMQLDVGYLCLNRPIPTLSGGERQRVRIATQLTCSLKGLIYILDEPCKGLHYRDITKVVTATRNLVCRGNTVIAIEHNKQYISSADCIIELGPVGGPDGGYLIRQSGTTPATGHSLAFKQPLNAKDYFEVRNINFRNIRRQNARFPIGGITCITGVSGSGKSTLA
;
A
#
# COMPACT_ATOMS: atom_id res chain seq x y z
N ALA A 1 -33.71 -16.17 22.35
CA ALA A 1 -32.92 -16.62 21.16
C ALA A 1 -32.01 -15.51 20.59
N ILE A 2 -32.49 -14.27 20.47
CA ILE A 2 -31.70 -13.14 19.94
C ILE A 2 -30.49 -12.77 20.84
N PRO A 3 -30.61 -12.68 22.20
CA PRO A 3 -29.48 -12.39 23.07
C PRO A 3 -28.33 -13.39 22.95
N ALA A 4 -28.65 -14.70 22.88
CA ALA A 4 -27.62 -15.74 22.74
C ALA A 4 -26.86 -15.71 21.39
N ILE A 5 -27.49 -15.15 20.32
CA ILE A 5 -26.85 -14.94 19.03
C ILE A 5 -25.92 -13.73 19.11
N LEU A 6 -26.33 -12.65 19.79
CA LEU A 6 -25.51 -11.47 20.00
C LEU A 6 -24.29 -11.75 20.89
N GLU A 7 -24.43 -12.55 21.96
CA GLU A 7 -23.32 -13.01 22.79
C GLU A 7 -22.32 -13.84 21.97
N ARG A 8 -22.79 -14.77 21.12
CA ARG A 8 -21.89 -15.55 20.25
C ARG A 8 -21.19 -14.72 19.19
N ILE A 9 -21.77 -13.60 18.75
CA ILE A 9 -21.15 -12.65 17.82
C ILE A 9 -20.10 -11.81 18.54
N SER A 10 -20.31 -11.46 19.83
CA SER A 10 -19.34 -10.71 20.64
C SER A 10 -18.15 -11.54 21.09
N ASP A 11 -18.36 -12.84 21.35
CA ASP A 11 -17.33 -13.76 21.85
C ASP A 11 -16.53 -14.45 20.74
N SER A 12 -16.98 -14.38 19.48
CA SER A 12 -16.20 -14.89 18.35
C SER A 12 -15.07 -13.91 18.02
N ASP A 13 -13.90 -14.20 18.56
CA ASP A 13 -12.64 -13.57 18.21
C ASP A 13 -12.53 -13.28 16.71
N GLN A 14 -12.37 -12.00 16.37
CA GLN A 14 -11.66 -11.41 15.23
C GLN A 14 -11.86 -11.97 13.79
N SER A 15 -12.68 -12.95 13.56
CA SER A 15 -13.18 -13.28 12.21
C SER A 15 -14.50 -12.54 12.01
N ALA A 16 -14.56 -11.70 10.97
CA ALA A 16 -15.73 -10.94 10.57
C ALA A 16 -17.03 -11.72 10.82
N PRO A 17 -18.09 -11.08 11.38
CA PRO A 17 -19.36 -11.76 11.61
C PRO A 17 -19.74 -12.49 10.34
N SER A 18 -20.00 -13.79 10.45
CA SER A 18 -20.24 -14.62 9.27
C SER A 18 -21.19 -13.88 8.34
N THR A 19 -20.87 -13.80 7.06
CA THR A 19 -21.61 -13.06 6.02
C THR A 19 -23.11 -13.32 6.03
N VAL A 20 -23.55 -14.38 6.69
CA VAL A 20 -24.93 -14.79 6.91
C VAL A 20 -25.69 -13.79 7.79
N TYR A 21 -25.08 -13.23 8.82
CA TYR A 21 -25.75 -12.30 9.76
C TYR A 21 -25.55 -10.83 9.38
N ALA A 22 -24.55 -10.48 8.58
CA ALA A 22 -24.26 -9.10 8.18
C ALA A 22 -25.48 -8.40 7.55
N LYS A 23 -26.33 -9.13 6.83
CA LYS A 23 -27.56 -8.61 6.21
C LYS A 23 -28.67 -8.26 7.21
N TYR A 24 -28.55 -8.68 8.46
CA TYR A 24 -29.53 -8.41 9.52
C TYR A 24 -29.01 -7.41 10.55
N LEU A 25 -27.78 -6.90 10.37
CA LEU A 25 -27.18 -5.90 11.25
C LEU A 25 -27.27 -4.54 10.59
N GLU A 26 -27.72 -3.56 11.35
CA GLU A 26 -27.75 -2.14 10.97
C GLU A 26 -26.76 -1.38 11.86
N GLU A 27 -25.90 -0.58 11.24
CA GLU A 27 -24.98 0.30 11.97
C GLU A 27 -25.74 1.53 12.46
N ILE A 28 -25.92 1.66 13.76
CA ILE A 28 -26.57 2.81 14.38
C ILE A 28 -25.49 3.69 15.03
N PRO A 29 -25.48 5.02 14.73
CA PRO A 29 -24.57 5.93 15.42
C PRO A 29 -24.77 5.88 16.94
N CYS A 30 -23.67 5.80 17.69
CA CYS A 30 -23.72 5.82 19.14
C CYS A 30 -24.41 7.08 19.66
N HIS A 31 -25.45 6.95 20.49
CA HIS A 31 -26.22 8.09 21.05
C HIS A 31 -25.39 9.00 21.93
N VAL A 32 -24.25 8.54 22.48
CA VAL A 32 -23.37 9.34 23.35
C VAL A 32 -22.43 10.21 22.53
N CYS A 33 -21.76 9.63 21.51
CA CYS A 33 -20.74 10.34 20.73
C CYS A 33 -21.20 10.73 19.31
N GLY A 34 -22.40 10.33 18.88
CA GLY A 34 -22.89 10.64 17.54
C GLY A 34 -22.02 10.06 16.40
N GLY A 35 -21.28 8.99 16.66
CA GLY A 35 -20.38 8.37 15.69
C GLY A 35 -18.92 8.87 15.72
N THR A 36 -18.61 9.94 16.47
CA THR A 36 -17.25 10.51 16.52
C THR A 36 -16.23 9.64 17.28
N LYS A 37 -16.70 8.62 18.03
CA LYS A 37 -15.88 7.74 18.88
C LYS A 37 -15.11 8.48 19.99
N LEU A 38 -15.36 9.76 20.18
CA LEU A 38 -14.70 10.63 21.15
C LEU A 38 -15.71 11.14 22.17
N ARG A 39 -15.23 11.47 23.37
CA ARG A 39 -16.02 12.17 24.40
C ARG A 39 -16.24 13.63 23.98
N LYS A 40 -17.36 14.22 24.39
CA LYS A 40 -17.72 15.61 24.05
C LYS A 40 -16.65 16.62 24.48
N GLU A 41 -16.04 16.39 25.66
CA GLU A 41 -15.01 17.26 26.21
C GLU A 41 -13.76 17.33 25.31
N VAL A 42 -13.45 16.24 24.60
CA VAL A 42 -12.32 16.21 23.64
C VAL A 42 -12.62 17.06 22.40
N LEU A 43 -13.89 17.14 21.98
CA LEU A 43 -14.31 17.94 20.83
C LEU A 43 -14.35 19.45 21.12
N GLU A 44 -14.21 19.86 22.40
CA GLU A 44 -14.07 21.28 22.76
C GLU A 44 -12.68 21.84 22.39
N TYR A 45 -11.66 20.96 22.29
CA TYR A 45 -10.33 21.36 21.81
C TYR A 45 -10.36 21.62 20.32
N LYS A 46 -9.96 22.83 19.92
CA LYS A 46 -9.96 23.25 18.51
C LYS A 46 -8.58 23.71 18.07
N ILE A 47 -8.23 23.32 16.87
CA ILE A 47 -7.02 23.75 16.16
C ILE A 47 -7.46 24.55 14.93
N GLY A 48 -7.10 25.82 14.86
CA GLY A 48 -7.53 26.69 13.75
C GLY A 48 -9.06 26.80 13.60
N GLY A 49 -9.82 26.67 14.70
CA GLY A 49 -11.29 26.73 14.71
C GLY A 49 -11.98 25.38 14.48
N LEU A 50 -11.26 24.33 14.07
CA LEU A 50 -11.79 22.98 13.82
C LEU A 50 -11.50 22.06 15.00
N ASN A 51 -12.46 21.21 15.36
CA ASN A 51 -12.24 20.11 16.30
C ASN A 51 -11.75 18.85 15.57
N TYR A 52 -11.44 17.81 16.33
CA TYR A 52 -10.92 16.56 15.74
C TYR A 52 -11.91 15.90 14.77
N ALA A 53 -13.19 15.88 15.08
CA ALA A 53 -14.20 15.28 14.22
C ALA A 53 -14.39 16.06 12.89
N ASP A 54 -14.29 17.40 12.95
CA ASP A 54 -14.30 18.22 11.76
C ASP A 54 -13.11 17.88 10.85
N ILE A 55 -11.90 17.78 11.43
CA ILE A 55 -10.67 17.45 10.71
C ILE A 55 -10.74 16.01 10.11
N GLU A 56 -11.24 15.05 10.87
CA GLU A 56 -11.35 13.65 10.44
C GLU A 56 -12.36 13.45 9.29
N SER A 57 -13.38 14.31 9.22
CA SER A 57 -14.42 14.27 8.18
C SER A 57 -14.04 15.02 6.89
N MET A 58 -12.96 15.78 6.90
CA MET A 58 -12.50 16.49 5.70
C MET A 58 -11.94 15.53 4.67
N GLU A 59 -12.13 15.82 3.38
CA GLU A 59 -11.37 15.17 2.32
C GLU A 59 -9.87 15.44 2.50
N LEU A 60 -9.03 14.45 2.19
CA LEU A 60 -7.57 14.57 2.35
C LEU A 60 -6.97 15.73 1.56
N THR A 61 -7.56 16.08 0.39
CA THR A 61 -7.19 17.27 -0.39
C THR A 61 -7.45 18.58 0.36
N ALA A 62 -8.61 18.71 0.98
CA ALA A 62 -8.97 19.87 1.78
C ALA A 62 -8.11 19.94 3.05
N LEU A 63 -7.91 18.80 3.71
CA LEU A 63 -7.04 18.68 4.88
C LEU A 63 -5.60 19.09 4.55
N PHE A 64 -5.05 18.65 3.42
CA PHE A 64 -3.70 19.02 2.97
C PHE A 64 -3.58 20.52 2.81
N SER A 65 -4.53 21.15 2.12
CA SER A 65 -4.55 22.62 1.91
C SER A 65 -4.68 23.37 3.21
N TRP A 66 -5.52 22.89 4.13
CA TRP A 66 -5.70 23.48 5.45
C TRP A 66 -4.42 23.41 6.28
N ILE A 67 -3.73 22.26 6.30
CA ILE A 67 -2.47 22.09 7.03
C ILE A 67 -1.36 22.97 6.42
N GLN A 68 -1.28 23.08 5.09
CA GLN A 68 -0.29 23.95 4.43
C GLN A 68 -0.46 25.43 4.82
N GLN A 69 -1.69 25.88 5.03
CA GLN A 69 -2.01 27.23 5.44
C GLN A 69 -1.98 27.42 6.96
N PHE A 70 -1.79 26.32 7.70
CA PHE A 70 -1.82 26.34 9.14
C PHE A 70 -0.67 27.19 9.69
N SER A 71 -1.04 28.30 10.31
CA SER A 71 -0.13 29.21 11.00
C SER A 71 -0.77 29.58 12.32
N ASP A 72 -0.38 28.95 13.41
CA ASP A 72 -0.88 29.34 14.75
C ASP A 72 0.13 30.26 15.42
N LYS A 73 -0.22 31.54 15.50
CA LYS A 73 0.57 32.58 16.20
C LYS A 73 0.71 32.34 17.71
N ARG A 74 -0.09 31.42 18.27
CA ARG A 74 -0.07 31.06 19.70
C ARG A 74 0.96 30.01 20.06
N ILE A 75 1.64 29.42 19.06
CA ILE A 75 2.69 28.43 19.31
C ILE A 75 3.90 29.14 19.87
N SER A 76 4.32 28.76 21.09
CA SER A 76 5.52 29.32 21.70
C SER A 76 6.77 29.01 20.87
N PRO A 77 7.75 29.93 20.82
CA PRO A 77 8.98 29.70 20.04
C PRO A 77 9.69 28.40 20.36
N SER A 78 9.64 27.94 21.62
CA SER A 78 10.25 26.68 22.07
C SER A 78 9.57 25.43 21.52
N LYS A 79 8.31 25.51 21.07
CA LYS A 79 7.55 24.39 20.50
C LYS A 79 7.44 24.46 18.97
N LYS A 80 7.88 25.55 18.37
CA LYS A 80 7.71 25.82 16.94
C LYS A 80 8.38 24.76 16.08
N GLU A 81 9.63 24.44 16.37
CA GLU A 81 10.40 23.42 15.63
C GLU A 81 9.73 22.05 15.71
N PHE A 82 9.26 21.64 16.88
CA PHE A 82 8.55 20.38 17.05
C PHE A 82 7.24 20.33 16.24
N VAL A 83 6.46 21.41 16.26
CA VAL A 83 5.21 21.49 15.47
C VAL A 83 5.50 21.47 13.98
N GLU A 84 6.53 22.16 13.50
CA GLU A 84 6.96 22.13 12.10
C GLU A 84 7.35 20.72 11.65
N GLN A 85 8.06 19.96 12.48
CA GLN A 85 8.40 18.56 12.18
C GLN A 85 7.15 17.69 12.08
N LEU A 86 6.18 17.84 12.98
CA LEU A 86 4.90 17.13 12.92
C LEU A 86 4.11 17.47 11.66
N VAL A 87 3.97 18.76 11.37
CA VAL A 87 3.26 19.25 10.17
C VAL A 87 3.90 18.69 8.91
N ASN A 88 5.22 18.75 8.78
CA ASN A 88 5.94 18.21 7.63
C ASN A 88 5.74 16.70 7.50
N SER A 89 5.74 15.95 8.60
CA SER A 89 5.45 14.50 8.60
C SER A 89 4.04 14.20 8.11
N ILE A 90 3.04 14.97 8.55
CA ILE A 90 1.65 14.81 8.10
C ILE A 90 1.52 15.17 6.62
N LEU A 91 2.09 16.28 6.18
CA LEU A 91 2.06 16.71 4.77
C LEU A 91 2.72 15.68 3.86
N CYS A 92 3.82 15.05 4.29
CA CYS A 92 4.47 13.98 3.53
C CYS A 92 3.52 12.79 3.32
N LYS A 93 2.80 12.35 4.37
CA LYS A 93 1.83 11.26 4.30
C LYS A 93 0.64 11.59 3.41
N LEU A 94 0.07 12.79 3.57
CA LEU A 94 -1.04 13.25 2.75
C LEU A 94 -0.65 13.37 1.27
N ASN A 95 0.54 13.90 0.99
CA ASN A 95 1.05 14.01 -0.37
C ASN A 95 1.20 12.64 -1.04
N ALA A 96 1.69 11.63 -0.32
CA ALA A 96 1.77 10.27 -0.85
C ALA A 96 0.39 9.68 -1.20
N LEU A 97 -0.63 9.95 -0.38
CA LEU A 97 -2.02 9.56 -0.67
C LEU A 97 -2.56 10.29 -1.90
N MET A 98 -2.29 11.59 -2.03
CA MET A 98 -2.74 12.37 -3.20
C MET A 98 -2.06 11.92 -4.50
N GLN A 99 -0.77 11.57 -4.47
CA GLN A 99 -0.07 11.01 -5.63
C GLN A 99 -0.71 9.73 -6.19
N LEU A 100 -1.45 9.01 -5.35
CA LEU A 100 -2.18 7.80 -5.72
C LEU A 100 -3.69 8.03 -5.93
N ASP A 101 -4.13 9.30 -6.11
CA ASP A 101 -5.52 9.69 -6.34
C ASP A 101 -6.53 9.14 -5.32
N VAL A 102 -6.16 9.15 -4.05
CA VAL A 102 -7.09 8.85 -2.95
C VAL A 102 -7.40 10.09 -2.10
N GLY A 103 -7.13 11.27 -2.63
CA GLY A 103 -7.33 12.56 -1.96
C GLY A 103 -8.79 12.89 -1.62
N TYR A 104 -9.76 12.25 -2.27
CA TYR A 104 -11.20 12.37 -1.97
C TYR A 104 -11.65 11.57 -0.75
N LEU A 105 -10.80 10.70 -0.21
CA LEU A 105 -11.11 9.96 1.01
C LEU A 105 -11.06 10.87 2.23
N CYS A 106 -11.79 10.47 3.29
CA CYS A 106 -11.75 11.10 4.61
C CYS A 106 -11.08 10.16 5.61
N LEU A 107 -10.48 10.72 6.68
CA LEU A 107 -9.78 9.90 7.70
C LEU A 107 -10.75 9.03 8.51
N ASN A 108 -11.99 9.46 8.69
CA ASN A 108 -13.02 8.73 9.43
C ASN A 108 -13.63 7.56 8.64
N ARG A 109 -13.31 7.41 7.34
CA ARG A 109 -13.88 6.34 6.51
C ARG A 109 -13.34 4.97 6.92
N PRO A 110 -14.19 4.01 7.31
CA PRO A 110 -13.74 2.69 7.75
C PRO A 110 -13.05 1.91 6.62
N ILE A 111 -11.92 1.27 6.91
CA ILE A 111 -11.16 0.48 5.92
C ILE A 111 -12.01 -0.58 5.19
N PRO A 112 -12.94 -1.31 5.85
CA PRO A 112 -13.80 -2.28 5.16
C PRO A 112 -14.70 -1.68 4.06
N THR A 113 -15.02 -0.38 4.14
CA THR A 113 -15.86 0.32 3.14
C THR A 113 -15.08 0.77 1.92
N LEU A 114 -13.75 0.69 1.96
CA LEU A 114 -12.90 1.02 0.83
C LEU A 114 -12.99 -0.08 -0.24
N SER A 115 -13.02 0.32 -1.51
CA SER A 115 -12.84 -0.61 -2.62
C SER A 115 -11.49 -1.30 -2.57
N GLY A 116 -11.33 -2.43 -3.27
CA GLY A 116 -10.06 -3.15 -3.35
C GLY A 116 -8.92 -2.27 -3.85
N GLY A 117 -9.17 -1.45 -4.88
CA GLY A 117 -8.20 -0.53 -5.43
C GLY A 117 -7.82 0.62 -4.46
N GLU A 118 -8.81 1.19 -3.75
CA GLU A 118 -8.56 2.22 -2.74
C GLU A 118 -7.67 1.68 -1.60
N ARG A 119 -8.01 0.51 -1.07
CA ARG A 119 -7.20 -0.15 -0.01
C ARG A 119 -5.76 -0.37 -0.46
N GLN A 120 -5.56 -0.85 -1.69
CA GLN A 120 -4.24 -1.10 -2.24
C GLN A 120 -3.45 0.20 -2.38
N ARG A 121 -4.07 1.27 -2.89
CA ARG A 121 -3.43 2.59 -3.02
C ARG A 121 -3.05 3.19 -1.67
N VAL A 122 -3.93 3.11 -0.67
CA VAL A 122 -3.63 3.56 0.71
C VAL A 122 -2.45 2.77 1.29
N ARG A 123 -2.42 1.45 1.09
CA ARG A 123 -1.31 0.59 1.54
C ARG A 123 0.03 0.99 0.90
N ILE A 124 0.04 1.22 -0.42
CA ILE A 124 1.24 1.68 -1.13
C ILE A 124 1.67 3.07 -0.64
N ALA A 125 0.73 4.02 -0.46
CA ALA A 125 1.03 5.35 0.07
C ALA A 125 1.74 5.29 1.43
N THR A 126 1.29 4.38 2.31
CA THR A 126 1.92 4.19 3.62
C THR A 126 3.37 3.74 3.49
N GLN A 127 3.69 2.88 2.54
CA GLN A 127 5.05 2.43 2.27
C GLN A 127 5.92 3.54 1.69
N LEU A 128 5.35 4.42 0.85
CA LEU A 128 6.06 5.56 0.27
C LEU A 128 6.52 6.59 1.31
N THR A 129 5.87 6.66 2.46
CA THR A 129 6.21 7.63 3.52
C THR A 129 7.31 7.15 4.47
N CYS A 130 7.75 5.90 4.33
CA CYS A 130 8.86 5.38 5.11
C CYS A 130 10.18 6.05 4.67
N SER A 131 10.90 6.63 5.62
CA SER A 131 12.19 7.31 5.38
C SER A 131 13.40 6.36 5.38
N LEU A 132 13.19 5.08 5.67
CA LEU A 132 14.25 4.09 5.72
C LEU A 132 14.81 3.80 4.33
N LYS A 133 16.10 3.49 4.28
CA LYS A 133 16.84 3.12 3.07
C LYS A 133 17.43 1.72 3.22
N GLY A 134 17.71 1.06 2.08
CA GLY A 134 18.28 -0.29 2.10
C GLY A 134 17.25 -1.38 2.44
N LEU A 135 15.95 -1.08 2.36
CA LEU A 135 14.87 -2.04 2.60
C LEU A 135 14.53 -2.81 1.32
N ILE A 136 14.02 -4.02 1.52
CA ILE A 136 13.36 -4.81 0.47
C ILE A 136 11.86 -4.71 0.69
N TYR A 137 11.14 -4.16 -0.30
CA TYR A 137 9.68 -4.09 -0.32
C TYR A 137 9.14 -5.23 -1.18
N ILE A 138 8.26 -6.04 -0.61
CA ILE A 138 7.54 -7.08 -1.34
C ILE A 138 6.11 -6.59 -1.57
N LEU A 139 5.74 -6.45 -2.86
CA LEU A 139 4.43 -5.98 -3.29
C LEU A 139 3.69 -7.13 -3.98
N ASP A 140 2.60 -7.57 -3.39
CA ASP A 140 1.75 -8.61 -3.97
C ASP A 140 0.59 -7.99 -4.75
N GLU A 141 0.57 -8.20 -6.07
CA GLU A 141 -0.41 -7.68 -7.01
C GLU A 141 -0.71 -6.17 -6.83
N PRO A 142 0.32 -5.28 -6.86
CA PRO A 142 0.12 -3.84 -6.58
C PRO A 142 -0.85 -3.15 -7.55
N CYS A 143 -1.07 -3.70 -8.74
CA CYS A 143 -2.01 -3.16 -9.73
C CYS A 143 -3.39 -3.80 -9.71
N LYS A 144 -3.67 -4.71 -8.76
CA LYS A 144 -4.96 -5.41 -8.69
C LYS A 144 -6.14 -4.45 -8.52
N GLY A 145 -7.14 -4.59 -9.39
CA GLY A 145 -8.36 -3.79 -9.34
C GLY A 145 -8.16 -2.31 -9.71
N LEU A 146 -7.02 -1.95 -10.30
CA LEU A 146 -6.76 -0.60 -10.77
C LEU A 146 -7.13 -0.43 -12.25
N HIS A 147 -7.59 0.79 -12.57
CA HIS A 147 -7.75 1.19 -13.96
C HIS A 147 -6.36 1.41 -14.60
N TYR A 148 -6.24 1.19 -15.92
CA TYR A 148 -4.95 1.29 -16.63
C TYR A 148 -4.23 2.64 -16.42
N ARG A 149 -4.98 3.75 -16.26
CA ARG A 149 -4.42 5.09 -15.98
C ARG A 149 -3.75 5.19 -14.61
N ASP A 150 -4.25 4.43 -13.63
CA ASP A 150 -3.74 4.46 -12.26
C ASP A 150 -2.46 3.61 -12.11
N ILE A 151 -2.25 2.64 -13.02
CA ILE A 151 -1.07 1.78 -13.01
C ILE A 151 0.20 2.60 -13.18
N THR A 152 0.20 3.63 -14.03
CA THR A 152 1.35 4.53 -14.21
C THR A 152 1.75 5.21 -12.90
N LYS A 153 0.78 5.58 -12.06
CA LYS A 153 1.05 6.20 -10.75
C LYS A 153 1.67 5.21 -9.78
N VAL A 154 1.18 3.97 -9.78
CA VAL A 154 1.78 2.89 -8.96
C VAL A 154 3.20 2.60 -9.41
N VAL A 155 3.46 2.53 -10.71
CA VAL A 155 4.81 2.37 -11.29
C VAL A 155 5.72 3.51 -10.84
N THR A 156 5.27 4.76 -10.97
CA THR A 156 6.04 5.93 -10.53
C THR A 156 6.32 5.90 -9.04
N ALA A 157 5.32 5.56 -8.23
CA ALA A 157 5.45 5.42 -6.78
C ALA A 157 6.48 4.34 -6.40
N THR A 158 6.42 3.18 -7.06
CA THR A 158 7.37 2.09 -6.86
C THR A 158 8.78 2.50 -7.29
N ARG A 159 8.93 3.20 -8.39
CA ARG A 159 10.22 3.72 -8.85
C ARG A 159 10.80 4.73 -7.86
N ASN A 160 9.98 5.56 -7.24
CA ASN A 160 10.41 6.50 -6.20
C ASN A 160 10.96 5.78 -4.96
N LEU A 161 10.44 4.61 -4.59
CA LEU A 161 11.03 3.79 -3.51
C LEU A 161 12.47 3.37 -3.87
N VAL A 162 12.68 2.91 -5.10
CA VAL A 162 14.00 2.50 -5.59
C VAL A 162 14.97 3.68 -5.64
N CYS A 163 14.52 4.85 -6.14
CA CYS A 163 15.35 6.07 -6.18
C CYS A 163 15.81 6.52 -4.78
N ARG A 164 15.11 6.12 -3.73
CA ARG A 164 15.50 6.37 -2.33
C ARG A 164 16.51 5.35 -1.78
N GLY A 165 17.01 4.43 -2.60
CA GLY A 165 18.00 3.42 -2.22
C GLY A 165 17.38 2.13 -1.67
N ASN A 166 16.14 1.80 -2.04
CA ASN A 166 15.48 0.56 -1.67
C ASN A 166 15.45 -0.44 -2.83
N THR A 167 15.11 -1.68 -2.54
CA THR A 167 14.87 -2.74 -3.53
C THR A 167 13.39 -3.11 -3.51
N VAL A 168 12.80 -3.34 -4.69
CA VAL A 168 11.39 -3.75 -4.78
C VAL A 168 11.28 -5.08 -5.50
N ILE A 169 10.54 -6.01 -4.91
CA ILE A 169 10.11 -7.27 -5.50
C ILE A 169 8.60 -7.19 -5.64
N ALA A 170 8.10 -7.24 -6.88
CA ALA A 170 6.67 -7.19 -7.15
C ALA A 170 6.19 -8.49 -7.79
N ILE A 171 5.14 -9.07 -7.26
CA ILE A 171 4.42 -10.17 -7.91
C ILE A 171 3.36 -9.53 -8.79
N GLU A 172 3.48 -9.65 -10.10
CA GLU A 172 2.58 -8.97 -11.02
C GLU A 172 2.34 -9.73 -12.32
N HIS A 173 1.19 -9.51 -12.89
CA HIS A 173 0.81 -10.03 -14.21
C HIS A 173 0.43 -8.92 -15.20
N ASN A 174 0.35 -7.68 -14.72
CA ASN A 174 0.06 -6.52 -15.56
C ASN A 174 1.25 -6.18 -16.46
N LYS A 175 1.03 -6.19 -17.78
CA LYS A 175 2.10 -5.96 -18.78
C LYS A 175 2.77 -4.59 -18.63
N GLN A 176 2.02 -3.55 -18.30
CA GLN A 176 2.55 -2.20 -18.13
C GLN A 176 3.49 -2.11 -16.92
N TYR A 177 3.12 -2.74 -15.80
CA TYR A 177 3.98 -2.82 -14.63
C TYR A 177 5.22 -3.68 -14.90
N ILE A 178 5.05 -4.87 -15.48
CA ILE A 178 6.14 -5.79 -15.84
C ILE A 178 7.16 -5.09 -16.75
N SER A 179 6.70 -4.33 -17.75
CA SER A 179 7.59 -3.59 -18.67
C SER A 179 8.39 -2.48 -17.99
N SER A 180 7.98 -2.03 -16.81
CA SER A 180 8.68 -1.04 -16.01
C SER A 180 9.74 -1.63 -15.07
N ALA A 181 9.75 -2.94 -14.87
CA ALA A 181 10.71 -3.61 -13.99
C ALA A 181 12.12 -3.64 -14.57
N ASP A 182 13.12 -3.70 -13.71
CA ASP A 182 14.53 -3.81 -14.07
C ASP A 182 14.96 -5.26 -14.24
N CYS A 183 14.30 -6.19 -13.52
CA CYS A 183 14.50 -7.61 -13.64
C CYS A 183 13.13 -8.31 -13.68
N ILE A 184 13.01 -9.33 -14.51
CA ILE A 184 11.80 -10.14 -14.62
C ILE A 184 12.17 -11.59 -14.32
N ILE A 185 11.46 -12.18 -13.37
CA ILE A 185 11.54 -13.59 -13.02
C ILE A 185 10.22 -14.25 -13.42
N GLU A 186 10.25 -15.19 -14.33
CA GLU A 186 9.06 -15.90 -14.80
C GLU A 186 9.03 -17.34 -14.26
N LEU A 187 7.95 -17.67 -13.56
CA LEU A 187 7.69 -18.98 -12.99
C LEU A 187 6.60 -19.72 -13.77
N GLY A 188 6.80 -21.01 -13.98
CA GLY A 188 5.83 -21.87 -14.69
C GLY A 188 6.38 -23.28 -14.87
N PRO A 189 6.06 -23.97 -16.02
CA PRO A 189 5.16 -23.52 -17.11
C PRO A 189 3.68 -23.53 -16.73
N VAL A 190 3.32 -24.31 -15.71
CA VAL A 190 1.94 -24.49 -15.23
C VAL A 190 1.84 -24.15 -13.74
N GLY A 191 0.62 -24.14 -13.21
CA GLY A 191 0.37 -24.02 -11.77
C GLY A 191 0.33 -25.40 -11.08
N GLY A 192 0.43 -25.41 -9.74
CA GLY A 192 0.33 -26.62 -8.93
C GLY A 192 1.60 -27.48 -8.89
N PRO A 193 1.48 -28.80 -8.70
CA PRO A 193 2.62 -29.71 -8.48
C PRO A 193 3.65 -29.74 -9.61
N ASP A 194 3.22 -29.49 -10.85
CA ASP A 194 4.06 -29.48 -12.05
C ASP A 194 4.59 -28.08 -12.41
N GLY A 195 4.30 -27.08 -11.56
CA GLY A 195 4.83 -25.72 -11.64
C GLY A 195 6.06 -25.51 -10.77
N GLY A 196 6.37 -24.25 -10.48
CA GLY A 196 7.44 -23.87 -9.55
C GLY A 196 8.84 -23.88 -10.16
N TYR A 197 8.93 -23.97 -11.48
CA TYR A 197 10.20 -23.85 -12.19
C TYR A 197 10.45 -22.43 -12.63
N LEU A 198 11.70 -21.99 -12.53
CA LEU A 198 12.14 -20.72 -13.08
C LEU A 198 12.34 -20.90 -14.59
N ILE A 199 11.41 -20.36 -15.39
CA ILE A 199 11.45 -20.49 -16.86
C ILE A 199 12.42 -19.46 -17.45
N ARG A 200 12.37 -18.24 -16.93
CA ARG A 200 13.15 -17.13 -17.45
C ARG A 200 13.54 -16.20 -16.31
N GLN A 201 14.80 -15.79 -16.35
CA GLN A 201 15.28 -14.62 -15.59
C GLN A 201 16.01 -13.71 -16.55
N SER A 202 15.50 -12.49 -16.75
CA SER A 202 16.14 -11.48 -17.61
C SER A 202 16.42 -10.23 -16.79
N GLY A 203 17.67 -9.78 -16.81
CA GLY A 203 18.00 -8.39 -16.56
C GLY A 203 17.73 -7.61 -17.83
N THR A 204 16.80 -6.69 -17.76
CA THR A 204 16.51 -5.60 -18.68
C THR A 204 16.89 -5.69 -20.14
N THR A 205 16.09 -6.33 -20.95
CA THR A 205 15.70 -5.80 -22.26
C THR A 205 14.24 -6.16 -22.49
N PRO A 206 13.30 -5.20 -22.56
CA PRO A 206 11.96 -5.52 -22.96
C PRO A 206 11.96 -5.82 -24.45
N ALA A 207 11.61 -7.04 -24.79
CA ALA A 207 11.06 -7.29 -26.10
C ALA A 207 9.70 -6.60 -26.17
N THR A 208 9.53 -5.72 -27.14
CA THR A 208 8.32 -5.02 -27.60
C THR A 208 8.00 -3.67 -26.95
N GLY A 209 8.44 -2.60 -27.55
CA GLY A 209 7.74 -1.55 -28.23
C GLY A 209 6.73 -0.67 -27.46
N HIS A 210 6.89 -0.32 -26.17
CA HIS A 210 6.37 0.93 -25.60
C HIS A 210 7.34 1.41 -24.53
N SER A 211 8.24 2.29 -24.93
CA SER A 211 9.21 2.93 -24.04
C SER A 211 8.48 3.94 -23.15
N LEU A 212 8.23 3.56 -21.91
CA LEU A 212 8.11 4.55 -20.86
C LEU A 212 9.53 5.03 -20.53
N ALA A 213 9.76 6.36 -20.63
CA ALA A 213 11.07 7.03 -20.62
C ALA A 213 11.83 6.99 -19.26
N PHE A 214 11.75 5.90 -18.50
CA PHE A 214 12.34 5.78 -17.16
C PHE A 214 13.44 4.72 -17.04
N LYS A 215 13.99 4.26 -18.16
CA LYS A 215 15.08 3.29 -18.13
C LYS A 215 16.43 3.97 -17.92
N GLN A 216 16.83 4.13 -16.67
CA GLN A 216 18.25 4.08 -16.39
C GLN A 216 18.66 2.61 -16.35
N PRO A 217 19.69 2.20 -17.12
CA PRO A 217 20.18 0.83 -17.05
C PRO A 217 20.64 0.59 -15.61
N LEU A 218 20.11 -0.48 -15.01
CA LEU A 218 20.57 -0.92 -13.70
C LEU A 218 22.00 -1.44 -13.89
N ASN A 219 23.00 -0.63 -13.58
CA ASN A 219 24.32 -1.12 -13.30
C ASN A 219 24.31 -1.79 -11.92
N ALA A 220 23.45 -2.79 -11.76
CA ALA A 220 23.40 -3.57 -10.54
C ALA A 220 24.72 -4.34 -10.43
N LYS A 221 25.66 -3.76 -9.69
CA LYS A 221 26.88 -4.45 -9.31
C LYS A 221 26.62 -5.53 -8.26
N ASP A 222 25.54 -5.35 -7.50
CA ASP A 222 25.21 -6.17 -6.34
C ASP A 222 23.89 -6.89 -6.51
N TYR A 223 23.92 -8.18 -6.18
CA TYR A 223 22.76 -9.08 -6.19
C TYR A 223 22.70 -9.82 -4.86
N PHE A 224 21.52 -10.05 -4.33
CA PHE A 224 21.33 -11.13 -3.40
C PHE A 224 20.79 -12.36 -4.14
N GLU A 225 21.22 -13.54 -3.73
CA GLU A 225 20.85 -14.79 -4.36
C GLU A 225 20.22 -15.72 -3.32
N VAL A 226 19.04 -16.22 -3.65
CA VAL A 226 18.39 -17.28 -2.87
C VAL A 226 18.66 -18.59 -3.59
N ARG A 227 19.35 -19.52 -2.90
CA ARG A 227 19.80 -20.80 -3.50
C ARG A 227 19.01 -21.97 -2.94
N ASN A 228 18.86 -22.99 -3.78
CA ASN A 228 18.26 -24.27 -3.45
C ASN A 228 16.87 -24.11 -2.79
N ILE A 229 16.04 -23.24 -3.35
CA ILE A 229 14.69 -23.01 -2.88
C ILE A 229 13.90 -24.30 -3.09
N ASN A 230 13.49 -24.93 -1.98
CA ASN A 230 12.71 -26.16 -1.99
C ASN A 230 11.56 -26.02 -0.99
N PHE A 231 10.49 -25.35 -1.41
CA PHE A 231 9.33 -25.10 -0.58
C PHE A 231 8.03 -25.10 -1.41
N ARG A 232 7.00 -25.76 -0.91
CA ARG A 232 5.73 -25.98 -1.60
C ARG A 232 5.94 -26.60 -2.99
N ASN A 233 5.60 -25.88 -4.06
CA ASN A 233 5.76 -26.33 -5.45
C ASN A 233 7.08 -25.92 -6.11
N ILE A 234 7.90 -25.08 -5.47
CA ILE A 234 9.24 -24.74 -5.97
C ILE A 234 10.22 -25.86 -5.59
N ARG A 235 10.93 -26.38 -6.58
CA ARG A 235 11.86 -27.50 -6.39
C ARG A 235 13.26 -27.14 -6.85
N ARG A 236 14.18 -26.98 -5.89
CA ARG A 236 15.62 -26.75 -6.10
C ARG A 236 15.94 -25.65 -7.10
N GLN A 237 15.21 -24.52 -7.01
CA GLN A 237 15.44 -23.35 -7.87
C GLN A 237 16.41 -22.36 -7.21
N ASN A 238 17.14 -21.62 -8.04
CA ASN A 238 17.97 -20.50 -7.61
C ASN A 238 17.41 -19.23 -8.25
N ALA A 239 17.30 -18.15 -7.48
CA ALA A 239 16.84 -16.87 -7.98
C ALA A 239 17.80 -15.74 -7.54
N ARG A 240 18.07 -14.80 -8.44
CA ARG A 240 18.91 -13.62 -8.20
C ARG A 240 18.07 -12.37 -8.26
N PHE A 241 18.28 -11.50 -7.31
CA PHE A 241 17.56 -10.24 -7.18
C PHE A 241 18.55 -9.08 -7.16
N PRO A 242 18.50 -8.16 -8.14
CA PRO A 242 19.37 -6.99 -8.13
C PRO A 242 19.01 -6.05 -6.98
N ILE A 243 20.02 -5.58 -6.25
CA ILE A 243 19.85 -4.60 -5.18
C ILE A 243 19.66 -3.22 -5.81
N GLY A 244 18.73 -2.42 -5.27
CA GLY A 244 18.45 -1.07 -5.77
C GLY A 244 17.68 -1.05 -7.08
N GLY A 245 16.88 -2.08 -7.36
CA GLY A 245 16.03 -2.17 -8.54
C GLY A 245 14.63 -2.70 -8.27
N ILE A 246 13.82 -2.74 -9.32
CA ILE A 246 12.51 -3.38 -9.32
C ILE A 246 12.65 -4.77 -9.97
N THR A 247 12.41 -5.83 -9.21
CA THR A 247 12.26 -7.19 -9.73
C THR A 247 10.80 -7.54 -9.81
N CYS A 248 10.33 -7.95 -10.98
CA CYS A 248 8.96 -8.44 -11.16
C CYS A 248 8.94 -9.95 -11.28
N ILE A 249 8.20 -10.62 -10.38
CA ILE A 249 7.93 -12.06 -10.43
C ILE A 249 6.60 -12.26 -11.15
N THR A 250 6.62 -12.96 -12.28
CA THR A 250 5.44 -13.24 -13.11
C THR A 250 5.27 -14.73 -13.35
N GLY A 251 4.15 -15.12 -13.94
CA GLY A 251 3.84 -16.54 -14.25
C GLY A 251 2.37 -16.85 -14.02
N VAL A 252 1.95 -18.05 -14.39
CA VAL A 252 0.57 -18.52 -14.25
C VAL A 252 0.13 -18.61 -12.78
N SER A 253 -1.18 -18.61 -12.54
CA SER A 253 -1.71 -18.78 -11.18
C SER A 253 -1.26 -20.12 -10.61
N GLY A 254 -0.86 -20.14 -9.32
CA GLY A 254 -0.36 -21.37 -8.68
C GLY A 254 1.07 -21.79 -9.07
N SER A 255 1.81 -21.00 -9.87
CA SER A 255 3.21 -21.33 -10.24
C SER A 255 4.24 -21.08 -9.13
N GLY A 256 3.83 -20.62 -7.96
CA GLY A 256 4.74 -20.43 -6.82
C GLY A 256 5.27 -19.00 -6.66
N LYS A 257 4.69 -17.99 -7.32
CA LYS A 257 5.14 -16.57 -7.24
C LYS A 257 5.25 -16.05 -5.81
N SER A 258 4.16 -16.16 -5.04
CA SER A 258 4.14 -15.73 -3.62
C SER A 258 4.96 -16.64 -2.70
N THR A 259 5.44 -17.78 -3.20
CA THR A 259 6.35 -18.67 -2.49
C THR A 259 7.80 -18.26 -2.69
N LEU A 260 8.11 -17.65 -3.86
CA LEU A 260 9.44 -17.17 -4.20
C LEU A 260 9.72 -15.79 -3.58
N ALA A 261 8.71 -14.91 -3.48
CA ALA A 261 8.78 -13.60 -2.85
C ALA A 261 8.76 -13.71 -1.32
#